data_502412a520698ee0087ad62bd3eacfb9
#
_entry.id   502412a520698ee0087ad62bd3eacfb9
#
_cell.length_a   1.000
_cell.length_b   1.000
_cell.length_c   1.000
_cell.angle_alpha   90.00
_cell.angle_beta   90.00
_cell.angle_gamma   90.00
#
_symmetry.space_group_name_H-M   'P 1'
#
loop_
_entity.id
_entity.type
_entity.pdbx_description
1 polymer ?
#
loop_
_entity_poly.entity_id
_entity_poly.type
_entity_poly.pdbx_seq_one_letter_code
_entity_poly.pdbx_strand_id
1 'polypeptide(L)'
;MRYLFVALAVLLASTLVSAQAPAPVSGPLTRHYRDGETLTYRMTATNEDWHYTADVSGTAKKTVNGSTVEEFRWTGMTSNGQPIKLTPAMAQFRENLSLDPNWTPSAPDMGKTDPKMSGPILDFMTFYVDLWLVNKVGILQHAGDHFYVPNPQTSSWADGNQVIVGKDQIDFDLNLQSIDPVKQTAVVVVHHVPPSHPNLQLPAEWMQAPVADTANNWVEVKKSDDGKFEAGVGKETFDVTIIVSTADGRILSASMDNPVVTSSRTCDDAALTKCGVPQPHTIHRHIEIALVH
;
A
#
# COMPACT_ATOMS: atom_id res chain seq x y z
N MET A 1 9.32 -18.86 -10.70
CA MET A 1 9.27 -17.71 -9.77
C MET A 1 7.97 -17.00 -10.06
N ARG A 2 6.97 -17.22 -9.23
CA ARG A 2 5.63 -16.65 -9.40
C ARG A 2 5.58 -15.39 -8.53
N TYR A 3 5.48 -14.25 -9.17
CA TYR A 3 5.28 -12.99 -8.47
C TYR A 3 3.80 -12.87 -8.14
N LEU A 4 3.44 -12.90 -6.86
CA LEU A 4 2.14 -12.40 -6.40
C LEU A 4 2.17 -10.88 -6.57
N PHE A 5 1.45 -10.38 -7.55
CA PHE A 5 1.22 -8.95 -7.69
C PHE A 5 0.06 -8.58 -6.78
N VAL A 6 0.36 -8.08 -5.61
CA VAL A 6 -0.61 -7.33 -4.84
C VAL A 6 -0.77 -5.99 -5.52
N ALA A 7 -1.81 -5.85 -6.33
CA ALA A 7 -2.19 -4.56 -6.88
C ALA A 7 -3.01 -3.82 -5.83
N LEU A 8 -2.34 -3.03 -4.99
CA LEU A 8 -3.00 -2.03 -4.17
C LEU A 8 -3.61 -1.00 -5.12
N ALA A 9 -4.84 -1.23 -5.55
CA ALA A 9 -5.59 -0.28 -6.34
C ALA A 9 -6.12 0.83 -5.42
N VAL A 10 -5.27 1.80 -5.10
CA VAL A 10 -5.69 3.04 -4.44
C VAL A 10 -6.46 3.90 -5.46
N LEU A 11 -7.69 3.50 -5.73
CA LEU A 11 -8.67 4.34 -6.40
C LEU A 11 -9.51 5.04 -5.32
N LEU A 12 -8.96 6.10 -4.73
CA LEU A 12 -9.71 7.03 -3.90
C LEU A 12 -10.66 7.82 -4.79
N ALA A 13 -11.83 7.24 -5.09
CA ALA A 13 -12.88 7.93 -5.79
C ALA A 13 -13.51 8.99 -4.86
N SER A 14 -13.46 10.21 -5.32
CA SER A 14 -13.95 11.45 -4.75
C SER A 14 -15.48 11.47 -4.62
N THR A 15 -16.01 10.93 -3.53
CA THR A 15 -17.33 11.29 -3.01
C THR A 15 -17.26 11.50 -1.51
N LEU A 16 -16.29 12.31 -1.06
CA LEU A 16 -16.38 12.89 0.28
C LEU A 16 -17.39 14.05 0.17
N VAL A 17 -18.49 13.89 0.87
CA VAL A 17 -19.48 14.95 1.13
C VAL A 17 -18.71 16.24 1.45
N SER A 18 -19.01 17.31 0.69
CA SER A 18 -18.50 18.66 0.95
C SER A 18 -19.09 19.20 2.27
N ALA A 19 -18.63 18.66 3.38
CA ALA A 19 -18.57 19.41 4.61
C ALA A 19 -17.34 20.29 4.46
N GLN A 20 -17.53 21.60 4.49
CA GLN A 20 -16.46 22.59 4.45
C GLN A 20 -15.51 22.27 5.63
N ALA A 21 -14.38 21.60 5.30
CA ALA A 21 -13.41 21.20 6.31
C ALA A 21 -12.90 22.47 7.01
N PRO A 22 -12.84 22.50 8.34
CA PRO A 22 -12.16 23.56 9.05
C PRO A 22 -10.74 23.70 8.50
N ALA A 23 -10.20 24.92 8.49
CA ALA A 23 -8.83 25.19 8.05
C ALA A 23 -7.88 24.19 8.74
N PRO A 24 -6.92 23.60 8.04
CA PRO A 24 -6.08 22.58 8.62
C PRO A 24 -5.38 23.15 9.85
N VAL A 25 -5.71 22.61 11.00
CA VAL A 25 -4.98 22.89 12.23
C VAL A 25 -3.62 22.25 12.06
N SER A 26 -2.54 23.05 12.14
CA SER A 26 -1.18 22.55 12.13
C SER A 26 -1.00 21.59 13.30
N GLY A 27 -1.05 20.30 13.05
CA GLY A 27 -0.90 19.25 14.04
C GLY A 27 0.53 18.74 14.16
N PRO A 28 0.82 17.87 15.14
CA PRO A 28 2.16 17.34 15.39
C PRO A 28 2.72 16.49 14.23
N LEU A 29 1.86 16.09 13.29
CA LEU A 29 2.23 15.26 12.15
C LEU A 29 2.29 16.05 10.83
N THR A 30 2.05 17.38 10.88
CA THR A 30 2.02 18.22 9.68
C THR A 30 3.39 18.30 9.03
N ARG A 31 3.45 17.95 7.74
CA ARG A 31 4.69 18.02 6.96
C ARG A 31 5.03 19.47 6.56
N HIS A 32 6.17 19.96 7.02
CA HIS A 32 6.74 21.27 6.68
C HIS A 32 7.85 21.08 5.65
N TYR A 33 7.51 21.22 4.38
CA TYR A 33 8.45 21.07 3.28
C TYR A 33 9.42 22.24 3.17
N ARG A 34 10.67 21.94 2.83
CA ARG A 34 11.64 22.92 2.38
C ARG A 34 11.92 22.67 0.90
N ASP A 35 11.84 23.71 0.07
CA ASP A 35 12.09 23.60 -1.36
C ASP A 35 13.51 23.06 -1.64
N GLY A 36 13.59 22.04 -2.49
CA GLY A 36 14.86 21.36 -2.79
C GLY A 36 15.39 20.44 -1.69
N GLU A 37 14.67 20.28 -0.57
CA GLU A 37 15.04 19.31 0.47
C GLU A 37 15.13 17.90 -0.14
N THR A 38 16.20 17.19 0.16
CA THR A 38 16.38 15.81 -0.28
C THR A 38 16.34 14.87 0.92
N LEU A 39 15.56 13.80 0.80
CA LEU A 39 15.47 12.72 1.76
C LEU A 39 15.94 11.42 1.09
N THR A 40 16.67 10.60 1.81
CA THR A 40 17.06 9.27 1.33
C THR A 40 16.62 8.22 2.35
N TYR A 41 15.87 7.24 1.86
CA TYR A 41 15.41 6.11 2.65
C TYR A 41 16.12 4.83 2.20
N ARG A 42 16.43 4.00 3.16
CA ARG A 42 16.75 2.59 2.92
C ARG A 42 15.54 1.76 3.22
N MET A 43 15.18 0.90 2.27
CA MET A 43 14.14 -0.11 2.43
C MET A 43 14.74 -1.48 2.60
N THR A 44 14.13 -2.30 3.45
CA THR A 44 14.36 -3.74 3.54
C THR A 44 13.01 -4.45 3.53
N ALA A 45 12.90 -5.55 2.82
CA ALA A 45 11.68 -6.33 2.80
C ALA A 45 11.97 -7.82 2.72
N THR A 46 11.11 -8.58 3.38
CA THR A 46 11.01 -10.02 3.28
C THR A 46 9.61 -10.42 2.84
N ASN A 47 9.51 -11.38 1.95
CA ASN A 47 8.28 -11.97 1.49
C ASN A 47 8.56 -13.46 1.29
N GLU A 48 8.28 -14.28 2.33
CA GLU A 48 8.70 -15.68 2.40
C GLU A 48 10.22 -15.83 2.12
N ASP A 49 10.57 -16.53 1.03
CA ASP A 49 11.96 -16.77 0.62
C ASP A 49 12.59 -15.63 -0.20
N TRP A 50 11.81 -14.57 -0.48
CA TRP A 50 12.30 -13.45 -1.26
C TRP A 50 12.63 -12.26 -0.37
N HIS A 51 13.84 -11.73 -0.52
CA HIS A 51 14.31 -10.56 0.20
C HIS A 51 14.78 -9.51 -0.79
N TYR A 52 14.45 -8.25 -0.51
CA TYR A 52 15.03 -7.14 -1.25
C TYR A 52 15.50 -6.02 -0.32
N THR A 53 16.46 -5.23 -0.81
CA THR A 53 16.76 -3.90 -0.28
C THR A 53 16.64 -2.89 -1.40
N ALA A 54 16.26 -1.65 -1.06
CA ALA A 54 16.26 -0.56 -2.01
C ALA A 54 16.68 0.75 -1.35
N ASP A 55 17.44 1.57 -2.07
CA ASP A 55 17.73 2.94 -1.70
C ASP A 55 16.83 3.86 -2.54
N VAL A 56 16.05 4.71 -1.84
CA VAL A 56 15.06 5.60 -2.44
C VAL A 56 15.40 7.02 -2.06
N SER A 57 15.59 7.90 -3.04
CA SER A 57 15.91 9.33 -2.81
C SER A 57 14.77 10.20 -3.34
N GLY A 58 14.21 11.04 -2.47
CA GLY A 58 13.16 12.00 -2.77
C GLY A 58 13.65 13.43 -2.72
N THR A 59 13.13 14.30 -3.57
CA THR A 59 13.40 15.74 -3.56
C THR A 59 12.07 16.49 -3.52
N ALA A 60 11.91 17.35 -2.51
CA ALA A 60 10.74 18.20 -2.39
C ALA A 60 10.73 19.27 -3.49
N LYS A 61 9.60 19.39 -4.19
CA LYS A 61 9.39 20.38 -5.25
C LYS A 61 7.95 20.86 -5.29
N LYS A 62 7.75 22.09 -5.73
CA LYS A 62 6.40 22.60 -6.01
C LYS A 62 5.90 22.09 -7.35
N THR A 63 4.64 21.68 -7.37
CA THR A 63 3.94 21.33 -8.60
C THR A 63 3.39 22.60 -9.28
N VAL A 64 2.93 22.44 -10.52
CA VAL A 64 2.25 23.52 -11.28
C VAL A 64 1.02 24.04 -10.53
N ASN A 65 0.34 23.21 -9.74
CA ASN A 65 -0.83 23.58 -8.96
C ASN A 65 -0.49 24.19 -7.59
N GLY A 66 0.80 24.38 -7.30
CA GLY A 66 1.28 25.01 -6.06
C GLY A 66 1.37 24.07 -4.83
N SER A 67 0.91 22.82 -4.92
CA SER A 67 1.15 21.80 -3.89
C SER A 67 2.63 21.40 -3.88
N THR A 68 3.12 20.95 -2.73
CA THR A 68 4.47 20.39 -2.64
C THR A 68 4.39 18.88 -2.69
N VAL A 69 5.25 18.26 -3.50
CA VAL A 69 5.45 16.82 -3.59
C VAL A 69 6.91 16.49 -3.37
N GLU A 70 7.17 15.28 -2.93
CA GLU A 70 8.49 14.66 -2.94
C GLU A 70 8.56 13.73 -4.16
N GLU A 71 9.47 14.05 -5.11
CA GLU A 71 9.71 13.21 -6.27
C GLU A 71 10.77 12.17 -5.93
N PHE A 72 10.34 10.93 -5.83
CA PHE A 72 11.18 9.79 -5.48
C PHE A 72 11.76 9.09 -6.70
N ARG A 73 12.98 8.59 -6.54
CA ARG A 73 13.69 7.72 -7.49
C ARG A 73 14.42 6.62 -6.74
N TRP A 74 14.50 5.46 -7.33
CA TRP A 74 15.27 4.33 -6.83
C TRP A 74 16.71 4.44 -7.30
N THR A 75 17.66 4.42 -6.40
CA THR A 75 19.09 4.64 -6.68
C THR A 75 19.93 3.39 -6.52
N GLY A 76 19.42 2.38 -5.83
CA GLY A 76 20.05 1.08 -5.64
C GLY A 76 19.05 0.03 -5.25
N MET A 77 19.27 -1.22 -5.66
CA MET A 77 18.43 -2.35 -5.28
C MET A 77 19.25 -3.64 -5.19
N THR A 78 18.82 -4.54 -4.30
CA THR A 78 19.29 -5.93 -4.25
C THR A 78 18.09 -6.88 -4.27
N SER A 79 18.29 -8.12 -4.69
CA SER A 79 17.34 -9.21 -4.55
C SER A 79 18.07 -10.43 -4.04
N ASN A 80 17.62 -10.99 -2.91
CA ASN A 80 18.27 -12.10 -2.22
C ASN A 80 19.79 -11.87 -2.03
N GLY A 81 20.15 -10.65 -1.61
CA GLY A 81 21.52 -10.22 -1.39
C GLY A 81 22.35 -9.94 -2.65
N GLN A 82 21.79 -10.14 -3.84
CA GLN A 82 22.49 -9.87 -5.10
C GLN A 82 22.08 -8.49 -5.66
N PRO A 83 23.06 -7.65 -6.04
CA PRO A 83 22.76 -6.35 -6.64
C PRO A 83 21.93 -6.49 -7.91
N ILE A 84 20.92 -5.68 -8.07
CA ILE A 84 20.15 -5.53 -9.30
C ILE A 84 20.72 -4.36 -10.09
N LYS A 85 21.15 -4.63 -11.32
CA LYS A 85 21.52 -3.56 -12.25
C LYS A 85 20.25 -2.82 -12.68
N LEU A 86 20.15 -1.56 -12.30
CA LEU A 86 19.02 -0.72 -12.72
C LEU A 86 19.05 -0.56 -14.25
N THR A 87 17.96 -0.96 -14.91
CA THR A 87 17.75 -0.68 -16.33
C THR A 87 17.50 0.82 -16.54
N PRO A 88 17.61 1.35 -17.77
CA PRO A 88 17.27 2.73 -18.06
C PRO A 88 15.83 3.09 -17.62
N ALA A 89 14.87 2.18 -17.79
CA ALA A 89 13.49 2.37 -17.35
C ALA A 89 13.39 2.50 -15.82
N MET A 90 14.04 1.62 -15.06
CA MET A 90 14.11 1.69 -13.59
C MET A 90 14.77 3.00 -13.13
N ALA A 91 15.87 3.41 -13.74
CA ALA A 91 16.59 4.63 -13.37
C ALA A 91 15.80 5.91 -13.73
N GLN A 92 14.92 5.85 -14.71
CA GLN A 92 14.06 6.96 -15.14
C GLN A 92 12.72 7.03 -14.41
N PHE A 93 12.31 5.96 -13.75
CA PHE A 93 11.06 5.94 -13.00
C PHE A 93 11.06 7.01 -11.91
N ARG A 94 9.94 7.72 -11.79
CA ARG A 94 9.71 8.75 -10.77
C ARG A 94 8.34 8.54 -10.15
N GLU A 95 8.32 8.58 -8.82
CA GLU A 95 7.09 8.56 -8.02
C GLU A 95 6.95 9.91 -7.33
N ASN A 96 5.75 10.53 -7.43
CA ASN A 96 5.46 11.76 -6.73
C ASN A 96 4.52 11.46 -5.57
N LEU A 97 5.00 11.63 -4.36
CA LEU A 97 4.24 11.42 -3.14
C LEU A 97 4.17 12.73 -2.34
N SER A 98 3.14 12.89 -1.55
CA SER A 98 2.99 14.05 -0.68
C SER A 98 2.23 13.69 0.59
N LEU A 99 2.63 14.34 1.68
CA LEU A 99 1.91 14.31 2.95
C LEU A 99 1.01 15.53 3.14
N ASP A 100 0.90 16.39 2.12
CA ASP A 100 -0.04 17.51 2.10
C ASP A 100 -1.48 16.96 2.03
N PRO A 101 -2.36 17.28 2.99
CA PRO A 101 -3.74 16.80 2.99
C PRO A 101 -4.57 17.24 1.77
N ASN A 102 -4.13 18.27 1.03
CA ASN A 102 -4.78 18.72 -0.21
C ASN A 102 -4.29 17.96 -1.44
N TRP A 103 -3.22 17.19 -1.33
CA TRP A 103 -2.77 16.31 -2.41
C TRP A 103 -3.74 15.12 -2.54
N THR A 104 -3.79 14.52 -3.71
CA THR A 104 -4.57 13.31 -3.96
C THR A 104 -3.61 12.22 -4.44
N PRO A 105 -3.50 11.11 -3.73
CA PRO A 105 -2.73 9.95 -4.18
C PRO A 105 -3.20 9.47 -5.55
N SER A 106 -2.26 9.09 -6.40
CA SER A 106 -2.53 8.44 -7.67
C SER A 106 -1.70 7.17 -7.79
N ALA A 107 -2.30 6.11 -8.28
CA ALA A 107 -1.55 4.89 -8.53
C ALA A 107 -0.49 5.14 -9.61
N PRO A 108 0.74 4.63 -9.44
CA PRO A 108 1.77 4.70 -10.46
C PRO A 108 1.35 3.90 -11.72
N ASP A 109 1.85 4.30 -12.87
CA ASP A 109 1.62 3.56 -14.12
C ASP A 109 2.47 2.28 -14.13
N MET A 110 1.93 1.24 -13.51
CA MET A 110 2.60 -0.05 -13.37
C MET A 110 2.86 -0.72 -14.71
N GLY A 111 2.09 -0.39 -15.77
CA GLY A 111 2.30 -0.92 -17.13
C GLY A 111 3.60 -0.46 -17.79
N LYS A 112 4.19 0.63 -17.28
CA LYS A 112 5.48 1.19 -17.73
C LYS A 112 6.64 0.90 -16.79
N THR A 113 6.36 0.18 -15.71
CA THR A 113 7.33 -0.11 -14.66
C THR A 113 7.96 -1.48 -14.88
N ASP A 114 9.26 -1.60 -14.58
CA ASP A 114 9.91 -2.91 -14.55
C ASP A 114 9.25 -3.78 -13.45
N PRO A 115 8.81 -5.00 -13.75
CA PRO A 115 8.15 -5.86 -12.77
C PRO A 115 8.92 -6.06 -11.46
N LYS A 116 10.25 -5.96 -11.49
CA LYS A 116 11.09 -6.08 -10.29
C LYS A 116 10.95 -4.89 -9.33
N MET A 117 10.46 -3.75 -9.83
CA MET A 117 10.23 -2.57 -9.02
C MET A 117 8.83 -2.49 -8.42
N SER A 118 7.88 -3.30 -8.89
CA SER A 118 6.48 -3.21 -8.48
C SER A 118 6.31 -3.34 -6.96
N GLY A 119 6.93 -4.34 -6.35
CA GLY A 119 6.90 -4.51 -4.90
C GLY A 119 7.49 -3.30 -4.17
N PRO A 120 8.78 -2.95 -4.39
CA PRO A 120 9.41 -1.79 -3.74
C PRO A 120 8.65 -0.48 -3.91
N ILE A 121 8.03 -0.22 -5.06
CA ILE A 121 7.25 0.99 -5.30
C ILE A 121 5.97 1.00 -4.45
N LEU A 122 5.20 -0.07 -4.51
CA LEU A 122 3.92 -0.17 -3.79
C LEU A 122 4.14 -0.19 -2.27
N ASP A 123 5.15 -0.91 -1.80
CA ASP A 123 5.50 -0.99 -0.39
C ASP A 123 5.91 0.40 0.16
N PHE A 124 6.73 1.15 -0.57
CA PHE A 124 7.12 2.51 -0.18
C PHE A 124 5.93 3.47 -0.19
N MET A 125 5.09 3.38 -1.23
CA MET A 125 3.91 4.21 -1.37
C MET A 125 2.91 4.00 -0.23
N THR A 126 2.76 2.77 0.28
CA THR A 126 1.85 2.46 1.39
C THR A 126 2.13 3.34 2.61
N PHE A 127 3.38 3.46 3.04
CA PHE A 127 3.74 4.30 4.19
C PHE A 127 3.37 5.78 3.99
N TYR A 128 3.55 6.30 2.77
CA TYR A 128 3.20 7.67 2.45
C TYR A 128 1.69 7.89 2.40
N VAL A 129 0.95 6.96 1.80
CA VAL A 129 -0.51 7.04 1.69
C VAL A 129 -1.17 6.92 3.07
N ASP A 130 -0.65 6.05 3.93
CA ASP A 130 -1.16 5.89 5.28
C ASP A 130 -0.97 7.17 6.12
N LEU A 131 0.25 7.73 6.12
CA LEU A 131 0.49 8.98 6.83
C LEU A 131 -0.25 10.16 6.20
N TRP A 132 -0.38 10.19 4.87
CA TRP A 132 -1.22 11.17 4.19
C TRP A 132 -2.68 11.08 4.64
N LEU A 133 -3.23 9.87 4.76
CA LEU A 133 -4.60 9.64 5.22
C LEU A 133 -4.80 10.17 6.64
N VAL A 134 -3.85 9.91 7.53
CA VAL A 134 -3.82 10.46 8.90
C VAL A 134 -3.85 11.99 8.88
N ASN A 135 -3.01 12.63 8.07
CA ASN A 135 -2.99 14.08 7.90
C ASN A 135 -4.28 14.60 7.25
N LYS A 136 -4.85 13.86 6.32
CA LYS A 136 -6.11 14.21 5.63
C LYS A 136 -7.30 14.21 6.57
N VAL A 137 -7.38 13.23 7.47
CA VAL A 137 -8.41 13.17 8.51
C VAL A 137 -8.25 14.31 9.52
N GLY A 138 -7.01 14.63 9.91
CA GLY A 138 -6.64 15.82 10.65
C GLY A 138 -7.09 15.88 12.13
N ILE A 139 -7.62 14.77 12.67
CA ILE A 139 -8.14 14.73 14.05
C ILE A 139 -7.18 14.10 15.06
N LEU A 140 -6.11 13.42 14.58
CA LEU A 140 -5.12 12.79 15.44
C LEU A 140 -4.09 13.83 15.92
N GLN A 141 -4.40 14.48 17.06
CA GLN A 141 -3.62 15.59 17.61
C GLN A 141 -2.90 15.24 18.91
N HIS A 142 -3.39 14.25 19.65
CA HIS A 142 -2.89 13.85 20.96
C HIS A 142 -2.61 12.36 21.01
N ALA A 143 -1.67 11.97 21.84
CA ALA A 143 -1.41 10.55 22.10
C ALA A 143 -2.68 9.84 22.58
N GLY A 144 -3.02 8.72 21.95
CA GLY A 144 -4.25 7.97 22.19
C GLY A 144 -5.43 8.36 21.31
N ASP A 145 -5.30 9.41 20.47
CA ASP A 145 -6.32 9.73 19.48
C ASP A 145 -6.42 8.56 18.47
N HIS A 146 -7.67 8.22 18.15
CA HIS A 146 -8.02 7.09 17.31
C HIS A 146 -9.14 7.46 16.33
N PHE A 147 -9.07 6.94 15.11
CA PHE A 147 -10.10 7.18 14.09
C PHE A 147 -10.21 6.03 13.10
N TYR A 148 -11.42 5.57 12.87
CA TYR A 148 -11.73 4.55 11.89
C TYR A 148 -12.24 5.18 10.60
N VAL A 149 -11.61 4.79 9.48
CA VAL A 149 -11.97 5.27 8.13
C VAL A 149 -12.51 4.09 7.33
N PRO A 150 -13.82 4.01 7.13
CA PRO A 150 -14.38 3.01 6.23
C PRO A 150 -13.97 3.34 4.80
N ASN A 151 -13.54 2.33 4.08
CA ASN A 151 -13.22 2.41 2.66
C ASN A 151 -14.30 1.72 1.83
N PRO A 152 -15.37 2.41 1.44
CA PRO A 152 -16.54 1.82 0.78
C PRO A 152 -16.28 1.42 -0.69
N GLN A 153 -15.04 1.27 -1.11
CA GLN A 153 -14.74 0.93 -2.49
C GLN A 153 -15.39 -0.40 -2.87
N THR A 154 -16.28 -0.34 -3.84
CA THR A 154 -16.79 -1.52 -4.49
C THR A 154 -15.72 -2.08 -5.41
N SER A 155 -15.33 -3.33 -5.19
CA SER A 155 -14.51 -4.02 -6.16
C SER A 155 -15.30 -4.21 -7.44
N SER A 156 -14.85 -3.62 -8.52
CA SER A 156 -15.32 -3.99 -9.85
C SER A 156 -14.32 -4.96 -10.46
N TRP A 157 -14.77 -6.08 -10.99
CA TRP A 157 -13.93 -6.91 -11.83
C TRP A 157 -13.59 -6.13 -13.10
N ALA A 158 -12.34 -6.14 -13.50
CA ALA A 158 -11.97 -5.79 -14.85
C ALA A 158 -12.53 -6.88 -15.75
N ASP A 159 -13.54 -6.53 -16.52
CA ASP A 159 -14.31 -7.47 -17.31
C ASP A 159 -13.59 -7.90 -18.58
N GLY A 160 -14.06 -9.02 -19.06
CA GLY A 160 -13.98 -9.43 -20.43
C GLY A 160 -12.71 -10.20 -20.78
N ASN A 161 -12.73 -11.48 -20.69
CA ASN A 161 -11.74 -12.38 -21.28
C ASN A 161 -10.30 -12.26 -20.77
N GLN A 162 -10.04 -11.43 -19.76
CA GLN A 162 -8.70 -11.08 -19.38
C GLN A 162 -8.50 -11.13 -17.88
N VAL A 163 -7.26 -11.22 -17.53
CA VAL A 163 -6.69 -11.17 -16.21
C VAL A 163 -7.46 -10.24 -15.29
N ILE A 164 -8.03 -10.81 -14.29
CA ILE A 164 -8.65 -10.07 -13.24
C ILE A 164 -7.58 -9.79 -12.22
N VAL A 165 -7.42 -8.53 -11.94
CA VAL A 165 -6.49 -8.06 -10.94
C VAL A 165 -7.00 -8.44 -9.56
N GLY A 166 -6.10 -8.79 -8.67
CA GLY A 166 -6.39 -8.96 -7.26
C GLY A 166 -7.03 -7.71 -6.66
N LYS A 167 -7.96 -7.90 -5.75
CA LYS A 167 -8.67 -6.82 -5.05
C LYS A 167 -8.76 -7.09 -3.59
N ASP A 168 -8.46 -6.05 -2.83
CA ASP A 168 -8.64 -6.03 -1.39
C ASP A 168 -9.79 -5.10 -1.03
N GLN A 169 -10.56 -5.51 -0.04
CA GLN A 169 -11.43 -4.58 0.68
C GLN A 169 -10.88 -4.39 2.07
N ILE A 170 -10.48 -3.19 2.35
CA ILE A 170 -9.88 -2.80 3.62
C ILE A 170 -10.49 -1.51 4.13
N ASP A 171 -10.68 -1.42 5.43
CA ASP A 171 -10.91 -0.20 6.15
C ASP A 171 -9.62 0.19 6.89
N PHE A 172 -9.51 1.42 7.32
CA PHE A 172 -8.32 1.91 8.02
C PHE A 172 -8.64 2.24 9.46
N ASP A 173 -7.89 1.67 10.36
CA ASP A 173 -7.92 1.98 11.78
C ASP A 173 -6.67 2.78 12.15
N LEU A 174 -6.84 4.09 12.35
CA LEU A 174 -5.77 5.06 12.53
C LEU A 174 -5.58 5.39 14.02
N ASN A 175 -4.35 5.35 14.50
CA ASN A 175 -4.04 5.61 15.90
C ASN A 175 -2.75 6.45 16.03
N LEU A 176 -2.82 7.57 16.75
CA LEU A 176 -1.64 8.30 17.22
C LEU A 176 -1.24 7.73 18.59
N GLN A 177 -0.40 6.69 18.56
CA GLN A 177 -0.08 5.90 19.75
C GLN A 177 0.68 6.68 20.81
N SER A 178 1.65 7.49 20.39
CA SER A 178 2.47 8.28 21.32
C SER A 178 3.09 9.51 20.69
N ILE A 179 3.42 10.49 21.52
CA ILE A 179 4.24 11.66 21.18
C ILE A 179 5.33 11.78 22.22
N ASP A 180 6.58 11.81 21.77
CA ASP A 180 7.77 12.04 22.62
C ASP A 180 8.32 13.46 22.32
N PRO A 181 8.05 14.44 23.20
CA PRO A 181 8.48 15.82 23.00
C PRO A 181 10.01 15.99 23.13
N VAL A 182 10.69 15.08 23.84
CA VAL A 182 12.15 15.16 24.03
C VAL A 182 12.87 14.71 22.76
N LYS A 183 12.42 13.58 22.16
CA LYS A 183 12.95 13.07 20.91
C LYS A 183 12.38 13.80 19.70
N GLN A 184 11.35 14.62 19.89
CA GLN A 184 10.56 15.23 18.82
C GLN A 184 10.03 14.20 17.83
N THR A 185 9.44 13.12 18.33
CA THR A 185 8.87 12.04 17.51
C THR A 185 7.45 11.72 17.91
N ALA A 186 6.67 11.24 16.96
CA ALA A 186 5.36 10.64 17.19
C ALA A 186 5.34 9.24 16.57
N VAL A 187 4.57 8.34 17.17
CA VAL A 187 4.32 7.00 16.66
C VAL A 187 2.87 6.94 16.20
N VAL A 188 2.71 6.70 14.90
CA VAL A 188 1.41 6.48 14.25
C VAL A 188 1.30 5.00 13.92
N VAL A 189 0.16 4.40 14.21
CA VAL A 189 -0.16 3.03 13.83
C VAL A 189 -1.39 3.06 12.91
N VAL A 190 -1.30 2.36 11.80
CA VAL A 190 -2.38 2.20 10.84
C VAL A 190 -2.62 0.72 10.62
N HIS A 191 -3.80 0.24 11.00
CA HIS A 191 -4.21 -1.13 10.68
C HIS A 191 -5.14 -1.09 9.47
N HIS A 192 -4.76 -1.84 8.43
CA HIS A 192 -5.67 -2.14 7.32
C HIS A 192 -6.43 -3.41 7.67
N VAL A 193 -7.70 -3.25 7.94
CA VAL A 193 -8.56 -4.31 8.46
C VAL A 193 -9.67 -4.67 7.47
N PRO A 194 -10.07 -5.94 7.39
CA PRO A 194 -11.25 -6.30 6.62
C PRO A 194 -12.47 -5.56 7.15
N PRO A 195 -13.32 -4.99 6.28
CA PRO A 195 -14.61 -4.46 6.72
C PRO A 195 -15.46 -5.59 7.33
N SER A 196 -16.36 -5.24 8.24
CA SER A 196 -17.25 -6.23 8.87
C SER A 196 -18.10 -7.01 7.86
N HIS A 197 -18.40 -6.39 6.71
CA HIS A 197 -19.17 -6.99 5.63
C HIS A 197 -18.47 -6.68 4.29
N PRO A 198 -17.46 -7.47 3.89
CA PRO A 198 -16.81 -7.29 2.61
C PRO A 198 -17.81 -7.46 1.46
N ASN A 199 -17.79 -6.53 0.51
CA ASN A 199 -18.62 -6.58 -0.69
C ASN A 199 -17.75 -6.94 -1.91
N LEU A 200 -17.12 -8.11 -1.85
CA LEU A 200 -16.38 -8.65 -2.98
C LEU A 200 -17.33 -9.32 -3.97
N GLN A 201 -17.18 -9.02 -5.24
CA GLN A 201 -17.82 -9.80 -6.30
C GLN A 201 -16.99 -11.07 -6.51
N LEU A 202 -17.46 -12.17 -5.98
CA LEU A 202 -16.80 -13.47 -6.07
C LEU A 202 -17.48 -14.26 -7.20
N PRO A 203 -16.77 -14.56 -8.31
CA PRO A 203 -17.38 -15.14 -9.51
C PRO A 203 -17.85 -16.59 -9.35
N ALA A 204 -17.34 -17.31 -8.35
CA ALA A 204 -17.71 -18.69 -8.11
C ALA A 204 -18.18 -18.92 -6.67
N GLU A 205 -19.12 -19.85 -6.49
CA GLU A 205 -19.70 -20.16 -5.18
C GLU A 205 -18.66 -20.62 -4.15
N TRP A 206 -17.68 -21.43 -4.55
CA TRP A 206 -16.62 -21.90 -3.66
C TRP A 206 -15.76 -20.77 -3.07
N MET A 207 -15.73 -19.60 -3.71
CA MET A 207 -15.00 -18.42 -3.23
C MET A 207 -15.70 -17.70 -2.07
N GLN A 208 -16.97 -18.03 -1.82
CA GLN A 208 -17.74 -17.45 -0.70
C GLN A 208 -17.33 -18.02 0.66
N ALA A 209 -16.76 -19.23 0.67
CA ALA A 209 -16.33 -19.86 1.92
C ALA A 209 -15.13 -19.10 2.51
N PRO A 210 -15.21 -18.66 3.79
CA PRO A 210 -14.07 -18.02 4.45
C PRO A 210 -12.87 -18.97 4.52
N VAL A 211 -11.68 -18.45 4.23
CA VAL A 211 -10.43 -19.21 4.37
C VAL A 211 -9.76 -19.01 5.74
N ALA A 212 -10.26 -18.04 6.51
CA ALA A 212 -9.83 -17.72 7.86
C ALA A 212 -11.03 -17.52 8.79
N ASP A 213 -10.82 -16.87 9.92
CA ASP A 213 -11.81 -16.59 10.96
C ASP A 213 -12.89 -15.57 10.58
N THR A 214 -12.64 -14.80 9.49
CA THR A 214 -13.55 -13.76 8.98
C THR A 214 -13.85 -13.97 7.52
N ALA A 215 -14.81 -13.22 6.97
CA ALA A 215 -15.11 -13.24 5.54
C ALA A 215 -13.86 -12.86 4.72
N ASN A 216 -13.76 -13.44 3.51
CA ASN A 216 -12.68 -13.10 2.60
C ASN A 216 -12.78 -11.62 2.21
N ASN A 217 -11.67 -10.91 2.32
CA ASN A 217 -11.57 -9.51 1.89
C ASN A 217 -10.63 -9.33 0.69
N TRP A 218 -9.98 -10.40 0.27
CA TRP A 218 -9.07 -10.43 -0.86
C TRP A 218 -9.51 -11.47 -1.89
N VAL A 219 -9.32 -11.14 -3.17
CA VAL A 219 -9.62 -12.04 -4.29
C VAL A 219 -8.69 -11.74 -5.46
N GLU A 220 -8.19 -12.79 -6.10
CA GLU A 220 -7.44 -12.70 -7.34
C GLU A 220 -7.93 -13.77 -8.33
N VAL A 221 -8.12 -13.38 -9.59
CA VAL A 221 -8.29 -14.32 -10.69
C VAL A 221 -7.43 -13.84 -11.86
N LYS A 222 -6.64 -14.72 -12.43
CA LYS A 222 -5.84 -14.43 -13.61
C LYS A 222 -5.87 -15.58 -14.58
N LYS A 223 -5.78 -15.27 -15.87
CA LYS A 223 -5.60 -16.24 -16.93
C LYS A 223 -4.11 -16.54 -17.08
N SER A 224 -3.74 -17.82 -17.07
CA SER A 224 -2.38 -18.27 -17.36
C SER A 224 -2.16 -18.45 -18.85
N ASP A 225 -0.89 -18.55 -19.26
CA ASP A 225 -0.48 -18.65 -20.67
C ASP A 225 -1.02 -19.93 -21.35
N ASP A 226 -1.28 -20.98 -20.58
CA ASP A 226 -1.89 -22.23 -21.05
C ASP A 226 -3.42 -22.16 -21.23
N GLY A 227 -4.00 -20.97 -21.00
CA GLY A 227 -5.43 -20.69 -21.14
C GLY A 227 -6.29 -21.07 -19.95
N LYS A 228 -5.71 -21.60 -18.87
CA LYS A 228 -6.40 -21.86 -17.60
C LYS A 228 -6.53 -20.60 -16.77
N PHE A 229 -7.30 -20.71 -15.69
CA PHE A 229 -7.51 -19.63 -14.74
C PHE A 229 -6.94 -20.01 -13.38
N GLU A 230 -6.08 -19.17 -12.83
CA GLU A 230 -5.67 -19.24 -11.44
C GLU A 230 -6.57 -18.31 -10.64
N ALA A 231 -7.36 -18.86 -9.74
CA ALA A 231 -8.30 -18.14 -8.91
C ALA A 231 -7.99 -18.37 -7.44
N GLY A 232 -7.98 -17.31 -6.65
CA GLY A 232 -7.73 -17.35 -5.22
C GLY A 232 -8.61 -16.39 -4.46
N VAL A 233 -8.90 -16.72 -3.22
CA VAL A 233 -9.57 -15.87 -2.24
C VAL A 233 -8.86 -15.95 -0.92
N GLY A 234 -9.03 -14.93 -0.10
CA GLY A 234 -8.35 -14.92 1.18
C GLY A 234 -8.67 -13.76 2.09
N LYS A 235 -7.90 -13.73 3.17
CA LYS A 235 -7.84 -12.64 4.12
C LYS A 235 -6.47 -11.99 4.03
N GLU A 236 -6.46 -10.67 3.91
CA GLU A 236 -5.27 -9.84 3.95
C GLU A 236 -5.46 -8.71 4.95
N THR A 237 -4.44 -8.44 5.73
CA THR A 237 -4.37 -7.31 6.67
C THR A 237 -2.99 -6.68 6.59
N PHE A 238 -2.88 -5.42 7.03
CA PHE A 238 -1.60 -4.73 7.15
C PHE A 238 -1.53 -4.07 8.52
N ASP A 239 -0.43 -4.27 9.20
CA ASP A 239 -0.10 -3.63 10.47
C ASP A 239 1.07 -2.69 10.22
N VAL A 240 0.78 -1.39 10.11
CA VAL A 240 1.77 -0.36 9.75
C VAL A 240 2.09 0.49 10.97
N THR A 241 3.37 0.65 11.27
CA THR A 241 3.88 1.57 12.29
C THR A 241 4.77 2.60 11.64
N ILE A 242 4.50 3.89 11.86
CA ILE A 242 5.25 5.00 11.29
C ILE A 242 5.79 5.89 12.41
N ILE A 243 7.10 6.11 12.43
CA ILE A 243 7.74 7.09 13.31
C ILE A 243 7.94 8.38 12.54
N VAL A 244 7.30 9.43 13.03
CA VAL A 244 7.25 10.75 12.38
C VAL A 244 8.01 11.77 13.23
N SER A 245 8.77 12.65 12.58
CA SER A 245 9.35 13.83 13.22
C SER A 245 8.27 14.85 13.51
N THR A 246 8.07 15.23 14.78
CA THR A 246 7.13 16.30 15.16
C THR A 246 7.69 17.70 14.85
N ALA A 247 8.98 17.80 14.48
CA ALA A 247 9.58 19.09 14.11
C ALA A 247 9.19 19.53 12.70
N ASP A 248 8.97 18.57 11.79
CA ASP A 248 8.67 18.88 10.38
C ASP A 248 7.80 17.85 9.65
N GLY A 249 7.26 16.86 10.34
CA GLY A 249 6.30 15.91 9.80
C GLY A 249 6.87 14.87 8.82
N ARG A 250 8.21 14.74 8.69
CA ARG A 250 8.81 13.73 7.83
C ARG A 250 8.75 12.35 8.47
N ILE A 251 8.69 11.32 7.66
CA ILE A 251 8.86 9.93 8.11
C ILE A 251 10.32 9.73 8.50
N LEU A 252 10.58 9.26 9.72
CA LEU A 252 11.92 8.89 10.18
C LEU A 252 12.18 7.40 9.93
N SER A 253 11.20 6.58 10.21
CA SER A 253 11.18 5.16 9.89
C SER A 253 9.75 4.65 9.85
N ALA A 254 9.53 3.54 9.16
CA ALA A 254 8.27 2.83 9.24
C ALA A 254 8.50 1.34 9.05
N SER A 255 7.56 0.54 9.56
CA SER A 255 7.50 -0.90 9.35
C SER A 255 6.08 -1.34 9.03
N MET A 256 5.96 -2.41 8.27
CA MET A 256 4.69 -3.01 7.89
C MET A 256 4.79 -4.53 7.97
N ASP A 257 3.84 -5.14 8.67
CA ASP A 257 3.57 -6.56 8.64
C ASP A 257 2.31 -6.81 7.83
N ASN A 258 2.38 -7.70 6.84
CA ASN A 258 1.26 -8.02 5.96
C ASN A 258 1.07 -9.54 5.90
N PRO A 259 0.29 -10.12 6.84
CA PRO A 259 -0.11 -11.51 6.77
C PRO A 259 -1.26 -11.70 5.76
N VAL A 260 -1.09 -12.69 4.89
CA VAL A 260 -2.09 -13.08 3.87
C VAL A 260 -2.36 -14.57 4.00
N VAL A 261 -3.62 -14.93 4.18
CA VAL A 261 -4.07 -16.33 4.19
C VAL A 261 -5.00 -16.54 3.02
N THR A 262 -4.63 -17.43 2.10
CA THR A 262 -5.38 -17.63 0.85
C THR A 262 -5.66 -19.10 0.59
N SER A 263 -6.66 -19.35 -0.26
CA SER A 263 -6.91 -20.63 -0.91
C SER A 263 -7.05 -20.38 -2.40
N SER A 264 -6.23 -21.04 -3.20
CA SER A 264 -6.24 -20.91 -4.66
C SER A 264 -6.61 -22.21 -5.35
N ARG A 265 -7.15 -22.13 -6.57
CA ARG A 265 -7.44 -23.25 -7.45
C ARG A 265 -7.03 -22.93 -8.88
N THR A 266 -6.61 -23.92 -9.62
CA THR A 266 -6.49 -23.84 -11.08
C THR A 266 -7.76 -24.34 -11.69
N CYS A 267 -8.39 -23.56 -12.57
CA CYS A 267 -9.67 -23.84 -13.20
C CYS A 267 -9.52 -23.91 -14.73
N ASP A 268 -10.27 -24.81 -15.36
CA ASP A 268 -10.24 -24.99 -16.82
C ASP A 268 -11.25 -24.06 -17.54
N ASP A 269 -12.10 -23.35 -16.79
CA ASP A 269 -13.15 -22.50 -17.36
C ASP A 269 -13.18 -21.11 -16.69
N ALA A 270 -13.60 -20.10 -17.45
CA ALA A 270 -13.72 -18.73 -16.99
C ALA A 270 -14.80 -18.52 -15.91
N ALA A 271 -15.77 -19.43 -15.83
CA ALA A 271 -16.81 -19.42 -14.79
C ALA A 271 -16.29 -19.99 -13.47
N LEU A 272 -15.05 -20.50 -13.42
CA LEU A 272 -14.39 -21.09 -12.26
C LEU A 272 -15.19 -22.24 -11.61
N THR A 273 -15.87 -23.02 -12.44
CA THR A 273 -16.69 -24.16 -12.01
C THR A 273 -15.96 -25.49 -12.12
N LYS A 274 -15.01 -25.60 -13.05
CA LYS A 274 -14.19 -26.80 -13.28
C LYS A 274 -12.78 -26.61 -12.73
N CYS A 275 -12.69 -26.63 -11.42
CA CYS A 275 -11.44 -26.35 -10.71
C CYS A 275 -10.84 -27.59 -10.06
N GLY A 276 -9.54 -27.60 -9.95
CA GLY A 276 -8.77 -28.55 -9.16
C GLY A 276 -9.01 -28.40 -7.64
N VAL A 277 -8.27 -29.20 -6.88
CA VAL A 277 -8.33 -29.15 -5.41
C VAL A 277 -7.80 -27.81 -4.90
N PRO A 278 -8.33 -27.30 -3.76
CA PRO A 278 -7.83 -26.07 -3.16
C PRO A 278 -6.39 -26.23 -2.68
N GLN A 279 -5.60 -25.19 -2.90
CA GLN A 279 -4.23 -25.07 -2.43
C GLN A 279 -4.19 -23.94 -1.41
N PRO A 280 -4.03 -24.23 -0.11
CA PRO A 280 -3.90 -23.21 0.91
C PRO A 280 -2.48 -22.60 0.84
N HIS A 281 -2.40 -21.29 1.04
CA HIS A 281 -1.15 -20.55 1.17
C HIS A 281 -1.25 -19.57 2.32
N THR A 282 -0.15 -19.43 3.06
CA THR A 282 0.02 -18.36 4.03
C THR A 282 1.29 -17.61 3.64
N ILE A 283 1.17 -16.32 3.47
CA ILE A 283 2.29 -15.43 3.12
C ILE A 283 2.44 -14.44 4.26
N HIS A 284 3.66 -14.17 4.66
CA HIS A 284 3.97 -13.12 5.60
C HIS A 284 5.02 -12.20 4.96
N ARG A 285 4.61 -10.95 4.75
CA ARG A 285 5.50 -9.90 4.26
C ARG A 285 5.86 -8.99 5.42
N HIS A 286 7.13 -8.65 5.51
CA HIS A 286 7.63 -7.66 6.46
C HIS A 286 8.49 -6.66 5.71
N ILE A 287 8.16 -5.36 5.83
CA ILE A 287 8.83 -4.27 5.14
C ILE A 287 9.22 -3.21 6.15
N GLU A 288 10.43 -2.69 6.03
CA GLU A 288 10.91 -1.58 6.82
C GLU A 288 11.49 -0.49 5.93
N ILE A 289 11.30 0.76 6.33
CA ILE A 289 12.02 1.90 5.78
C ILE A 289 12.68 2.71 6.90
N ALA A 290 13.85 3.26 6.62
CA ALA A 290 14.53 4.17 7.53
C ALA A 290 15.13 5.34 6.75
N LEU A 291 14.93 6.56 7.27
CA LEU A 291 15.58 7.75 6.76
C LEU A 291 17.07 7.66 7.09
N VAL A 292 17.92 7.79 6.07
CA VAL A 292 19.38 7.73 6.24
C VAL A 292 20.06 9.08 6.01
N HIS A 293 19.39 9.98 5.32
CA HIS A 293 19.84 11.38 5.07
C HIS A 293 18.67 12.31 4.77
#